data_7f1ea116598c0a8101ea6c182e33bd09
#
_entry.id   7f1ea116598c0a8101ea6c182e33bd09
#
_cell.length_a   1.000
_cell.length_b   1.000
_cell.length_c   1.000
_cell.angle_alpha   90.00
_cell.angle_beta   90.00
_cell.angle_gamma   90.00
#
_symmetry.space_group_name_H-M   'P 1'
#
loop_
_entity.id
_entity.type
_entity.pdbx_description
1 polymer ?
#
loop_
_entity_poly.entity_id
_entity_poly.type
_entity_poly.pdbx_seq_one_letter_code
_entity_poly.pdbx_strand_id
1 'polypeptide(L)'
;MKRIFKFRALKLCAAVAALALLSGCSMKGFSPEDTIKAPGATGYYAGVQKALEQAVGNDIVLKYPKVGANHSAFCSGDFDGNGKDEVLAFYQKKGESSVTRMNLLSWENGKWKSVQDLNPVGRELLEAEISDLDRDGAYEIITGWQISTAKTNQLSIYKMEGGGLVQRADETYNAFVICDIDNDGRDDVGIAVIDAQSKKANLTFNDFENNTFKTKSSIMLDGGVTEYVNIIASEMDGKTAVYLDGLKSSDVMITELIYYENGALFNPFAKGDYAENTVTARRNGRRCKDVNGDGKIDIPLAKPIAGYNLVSGAGYYTDWSDYDGKEFKSVMAAWYCTSEGYYLILDEPWKDGVTVIFDSE
;
A
#
# COMPACT_ATOMS: atom_id res chain seq x y z
N MET A 1 58.78 -55.08 1.42
CA MET A 1 58.81 -53.76 0.72
C MET A 1 57.60 -53.45 -0.18
N LYS A 2 56.83 -54.39 -0.71
CA LYS A 2 55.66 -54.11 -1.62
C LYS A 2 54.39 -53.59 -0.93
N ARG A 3 54.20 -53.76 0.40
CA ARG A 3 52.99 -53.29 1.11
C ARG A 3 53.04 -51.80 1.51
N ILE A 4 54.22 -51.24 1.74
CA ILE A 4 54.41 -49.86 2.17
C ILE A 4 54.20 -48.89 0.94
N PHE A 5 54.52 -49.33 -0.25
CA PHE A 5 54.34 -48.52 -1.46
C PHE A 5 52.87 -48.34 -1.85
N LYS A 6 52.01 -49.36 -1.63
CA LYS A 6 50.57 -49.28 -1.90
C LYS A 6 49.85 -48.28 -0.94
N PHE A 7 50.27 -48.22 0.32
CA PHE A 7 49.69 -47.30 1.28
C PHE A 7 50.07 -45.82 1.05
N ARG A 8 51.27 -45.56 0.53
CA ARG A 8 51.71 -44.20 0.17
C ARG A 8 51.01 -43.70 -1.10
N ALA A 9 50.82 -44.55 -2.11
CA ALA A 9 50.09 -44.21 -3.28
C ALA A 9 48.60 -43.92 -3.03
N LEU A 10 47.96 -44.71 -2.15
CA LEU A 10 46.57 -44.51 -1.78
C LEU A 10 46.34 -43.18 -0.99
N LYS A 11 47.27 -42.82 -0.10
CA LYS A 11 47.22 -41.52 0.61
C LYS A 11 47.48 -40.35 -0.30
N LEU A 12 48.35 -40.49 -1.32
CA LEU A 12 48.61 -39.46 -2.30
C LEU A 12 47.41 -39.25 -3.21
N CYS A 13 46.72 -40.30 -3.67
CA CYS A 13 45.49 -40.22 -4.44
C CYS A 13 44.32 -39.61 -3.63
N ALA A 14 44.20 -39.91 -2.35
CA ALA A 14 43.19 -39.31 -1.47
C ALA A 14 43.45 -37.82 -1.23
N ALA A 15 44.72 -37.40 -1.08
CA ALA A 15 45.08 -35.99 -0.93
C ALA A 15 44.85 -35.20 -2.23
N VAL A 16 45.10 -35.76 -3.42
CA VAL A 16 44.82 -35.12 -4.72
C VAL A 16 43.31 -35.02 -4.96
N ALA A 17 42.55 -36.05 -4.59
CA ALA A 17 41.07 -35.99 -4.67
C ALA A 17 40.46 -34.96 -3.73
N ALA A 18 41.02 -34.81 -2.51
CA ALA A 18 40.58 -33.78 -1.57
C ALA A 18 40.91 -32.35 -2.05
N LEU A 19 42.07 -32.16 -2.69
CA LEU A 19 42.45 -30.87 -3.30
C LEU A 19 41.60 -30.54 -4.55
N ALA A 20 41.15 -31.53 -5.32
CA ALA A 20 40.23 -31.32 -6.44
C ALA A 20 38.81 -30.99 -6.02
N LEU A 21 38.38 -31.38 -4.82
CA LEU A 21 37.09 -31.00 -4.23
C LEU A 21 37.10 -29.60 -3.61
N LEU A 22 38.27 -29.03 -3.33
CA LEU A 22 38.44 -27.66 -2.80
C LEU A 22 38.66 -26.60 -3.90
N SER A 23 38.87 -27.03 -5.16
CA SER A 23 38.79 -26.13 -6.32
C SER A 23 37.32 -25.89 -6.66
N GLY A 24 36.59 -25.28 -5.74
CA GLY A 24 35.30 -24.67 -6.03
C GLY A 24 35.52 -23.73 -7.20
N CYS A 25 34.91 -24.03 -8.34
CA CYS A 25 34.84 -23.10 -9.46
C CYS A 25 34.42 -21.74 -8.93
N SER A 26 35.35 -20.80 -8.87
CA SER A 26 34.99 -19.41 -8.84
C SER A 26 34.35 -19.12 -10.20
N MET A 27 33.04 -19.25 -10.31
CA MET A 27 32.28 -18.73 -11.44
C MET A 27 32.44 -17.21 -11.38
N LYS A 28 33.51 -16.72 -12.00
CA LYS A 28 33.66 -15.29 -12.28
C LYS A 28 32.53 -14.92 -13.23
N GLY A 29 31.57 -14.17 -12.74
CA GLY A 29 30.54 -13.57 -13.57
C GLY A 29 29.09 -13.81 -13.19
N PHE A 30 28.78 -14.53 -12.09
CA PHE A 30 27.41 -14.61 -11.57
C PHE A 30 27.34 -13.89 -10.23
N SER A 31 26.75 -12.69 -10.25
CA SER A 31 26.27 -12.11 -9.00
C SER A 31 24.97 -12.85 -8.59
N PRO A 32 24.65 -12.97 -7.30
CA PRO A 32 23.35 -13.50 -6.87
C PRO A 32 22.18 -12.73 -7.51
N GLU A 33 22.38 -11.47 -7.87
CA GLU A 33 21.43 -10.60 -8.57
C GLU A 33 21.17 -11.05 -10.02
N ASP A 34 22.14 -11.69 -10.69
CA ASP A 34 21.97 -12.23 -12.05
C ASP A 34 21.16 -13.54 -12.09
N THR A 35 21.00 -14.22 -10.94
CA THR A 35 20.25 -15.47 -10.84
C THR A 35 18.81 -15.28 -10.37
N ILE A 36 18.49 -14.15 -9.75
CA ILE A 36 17.12 -13.79 -9.37
C ILE A 36 16.55 -12.87 -10.46
N LYS A 37 16.16 -13.46 -11.59
CA LYS A 37 15.28 -12.75 -12.52
C LYS A 37 13.90 -12.69 -11.88
N ALA A 38 13.36 -11.48 -11.73
CA ALA A 38 11.95 -11.32 -11.44
C ALA A 38 11.13 -12.18 -12.40
N PRO A 39 10.07 -12.87 -11.97
CA PRO A 39 9.22 -13.64 -12.85
C PRO A 39 8.79 -12.74 -14.02
N GLY A 40 9.02 -13.21 -15.25
CA GLY A 40 8.51 -12.51 -16.43
C GLY A 40 6.98 -12.53 -16.43
N ALA A 41 6.38 -11.51 -17.03
CA ALA A 41 4.93 -11.48 -17.21
C ALA A 41 4.47 -12.71 -17.99
N THR A 42 3.32 -13.28 -17.61
CA THR A 42 2.72 -14.46 -18.25
C THR A 42 1.39 -14.10 -18.91
N GLY A 43 0.94 -14.91 -19.84
CA GLY A 43 -0.36 -14.71 -20.50
C GLY A 43 -0.45 -13.37 -21.25
N TYR A 44 -1.50 -12.63 -20.98
CA TYR A 44 -1.80 -11.33 -21.60
C TYR A 44 -0.64 -10.32 -21.49
N TYR A 45 -0.07 -10.16 -20.31
CA TYR A 45 1.02 -9.22 -20.07
C TYR A 45 2.38 -9.61 -20.66
N ALA A 46 2.57 -10.85 -21.12
CA ALA A 46 3.80 -11.23 -21.81
C ALA A 46 3.97 -10.49 -23.15
N GLY A 47 2.86 -10.27 -23.87
CA GLY A 47 2.84 -9.46 -25.09
C GLY A 47 3.14 -7.99 -24.83
N VAL A 48 2.58 -7.44 -23.74
CA VAL A 48 2.81 -6.07 -23.27
C VAL A 48 4.29 -5.87 -22.91
N GLN A 49 4.85 -6.75 -22.08
CA GLN A 49 6.26 -6.68 -21.70
C GLN A 49 7.20 -6.73 -22.91
N LYS A 50 6.91 -7.62 -23.85
CA LYS A 50 7.71 -7.72 -25.10
C LYS A 50 7.66 -6.42 -25.91
N ALA A 51 6.50 -5.80 -26.03
CA ALA A 51 6.35 -4.52 -26.73
C ALA A 51 7.06 -3.38 -26.01
N LEU A 52 7.00 -3.35 -24.68
CA LEU A 52 7.76 -2.42 -23.85
C LEU A 52 9.27 -2.58 -24.11
N GLU A 53 9.79 -3.80 -24.01
CA GLU A 53 11.23 -4.10 -24.23
C GLU A 53 11.68 -3.74 -25.65
N GLN A 54 10.83 -3.91 -26.65
CA GLN A 54 11.12 -3.47 -28.03
C GLN A 54 11.22 -1.96 -28.15
N ALA A 55 10.43 -1.21 -27.39
CA ALA A 55 10.39 0.26 -27.46
C ALA A 55 11.53 0.90 -26.66
N VAL A 56 11.83 0.40 -25.46
CA VAL A 56 12.74 1.07 -24.51
C VAL A 56 14.06 0.33 -24.29
N GLY A 57 14.23 -0.88 -24.88
CA GLY A 57 15.38 -1.76 -24.71
C GLY A 57 15.14 -2.83 -23.62
N ASN A 58 15.98 -3.89 -23.66
CA ASN A 58 15.83 -5.05 -22.75
C ASN A 58 16.46 -4.82 -21.36
N ASP A 59 17.22 -3.75 -21.18
CA ASP A 59 17.88 -3.44 -19.92
C ASP A 59 16.96 -2.63 -19.00
N ILE A 60 15.81 -3.22 -18.68
CA ILE A 60 14.81 -2.66 -17.80
C ILE A 60 14.50 -3.57 -16.61
N VAL A 61 13.91 -2.98 -15.57
CA VAL A 61 13.34 -3.68 -14.41
C VAL A 61 11.93 -3.15 -14.22
N LEU A 62 10.94 -4.05 -14.19
CA LEU A 62 9.57 -3.68 -13.87
C LEU A 62 9.46 -3.14 -12.45
N LYS A 63 8.62 -2.14 -12.24
CA LYS A 63 8.38 -1.50 -10.94
C LYS A 63 6.93 -1.73 -10.53
N TYR A 64 6.76 -1.97 -9.25
CA TYR A 64 5.48 -2.33 -8.66
C TYR A 64 5.08 -1.26 -7.66
N PRO A 65 3.78 -0.87 -7.59
CA PRO A 65 3.28 -0.05 -6.49
C PRO A 65 3.61 -0.70 -5.14
N LYS A 66 3.90 0.10 -4.14
CA LYS A 66 4.25 -0.38 -2.79
C LYS A 66 3.04 -0.56 -1.89
N VAL A 67 2.01 0.22 -2.14
CA VAL A 67 0.75 0.25 -1.37
C VAL A 67 -0.43 0.36 -2.35
N GLY A 68 -1.67 0.37 -1.83
CA GLY A 68 -2.89 0.41 -2.64
C GLY A 68 -3.35 -0.98 -3.07
N ALA A 69 -4.40 -1.04 -3.87
CA ALA A 69 -5.01 -2.29 -4.34
C ALA A 69 -4.24 -2.91 -5.52
N ASN A 70 -3.59 -2.09 -6.34
CA ASN A 70 -2.80 -2.58 -7.47
C ASN A 70 -1.40 -2.99 -7.04
N HIS A 71 -1.09 -4.27 -7.17
CA HIS A 71 0.24 -4.85 -6.92
C HIS A 71 0.96 -5.28 -8.19
N SER A 72 0.49 -4.83 -9.37
CA SER A 72 1.07 -5.15 -10.68
C SER A 72 1.95 -4.01 -11.19
N ALA A 73 2.99 -4.35 -11.95
CA ALA A 73 3.73 -3.37 -12.75
C ALA A 73 2.95 -2.86 -13.98
N PHE A 74 1.71 -3.34 -14.15
CA PHE A 74 0.82 -3.00 -15.25
C PHE A 74 -0.54 -2.58 -14.71
N CYS A 75 -1.06 -1.45 -15.19
CA CYS A 75 -2.46 -1.05 -15.03
C CYS A 75 -3.14 -1.15 -16.40
N SER A 76 -4.29 -1.82 -16.47
CA SER A 76 -5.06 -2.01 -17.71
C SER A 76 -6.43 -1.40 -17.55
N GLY A 77 -6.87 -0.64 -18.53
CA GLY A 77 -8.19 -0.01 -18.62
C GLY A 77 -8.40 0.67 -19.97
N ASP A 78 -9.64 0.94 -20.26
CA ASP A 78 -10.03 1.75 -21.43
C ASP A 78 -9.77 3.23 -21.13
N PHE A 79 -8.55 3.71 -21.46
CA PHE A 79 -8.13 5.06 -21.13
C PHE A 79 -8.58 6.10 -22.16
N ASP A 80 -9.00 5.69 -23.37
CA ASP A 80 -9.48 6.58 -24.42
C ASP A 80 -10.98 6.46 -24.72
N GLY A 81 -11.71 5.59 -24.01
CA GLY A 81 -13.16 5.40 -24.14
C GLY A 81 -13.58 4.68 -25.41
N ASN A 82 -12.68 3.94 -26.06
CA ASN A 82 -12.98 3.26 -27.33
C ASN A 82 -13.51 1.82 -27.16
N GLY A 83 -13.66 1.33 -25.93
CA GLY A 83 -14.11 0.00 -25.58
C GLY A 83 -13.00 -1.06 -25.63
N LYS A 84 -11.73 -0.66 -25.66
CA LYS A 84 -10.56 -1.57 -25.60
C LYS A 84 -9.57 -1.06 -24.60
N ASP A 85 -9.00 -1.97 -23.85
CA ASP A 85 -8.01 -1.61 -22.85
C ASP A 85 -6.67 -1.22 -23.46
N GLU A 86 -6.10 -0.13 -22.99
CA GLU A 86 -4.69 0.17 -23.00
C GLU A 86 -4.01 -0.41 -21.77
N VAL A 87 -2.68 -0.39 -21.76
CA VAL A 87 -1.87 -0.78 -20.62
C VAL A 87 -0.82 0.27 -20.31
N LEU A 88 -0.80 0.69 -19.06
CA LEU A 88 0.30 1.47 -18.50
C LEU A 88 1.29 0.54 -17.81
N ALA A 89 2.56 0.60 -18.21
CA ALA A 89 3.64 -0.19 -17.63
C ALA A 89 4.60 0.69 -16.82
N PHE A 90 4.95 0.26 -15.60
CA PHE A 90 5.93 0.93 -14.75
C PHE A 90 7.26 0.20 -14.79
N TYR A 91 8.35 0.94 -15.05
CA TYR A 91 9.67 0.35 -15.20
C TYR A 91 10.80 1.32 -14.85
N GLN A 92 11.99 0.77 -14.67
CA GLN A 92 13.25 1.52 -14.58
C GLN A 92 14.25 0.98 -15.60
N LYS A 93 15.09 1.84 -16.15
CA LYS A 93 16.26 1.40 -16.92
C LYS A 93 17.39 1.00 -15.97
N LYS A 94 18.07 -0.10 -16.25
CA LYS A 94 19.27 -0.49 -15.51
C LYS A 94 20.32 0.62 -15.66
N GLY A 95 20.90 1.02 -14.52
CA GLY A 95 21.82 2.15 -14.47
C GLY A 95 21.17 3.52 -14.18
N GLU A 96 19.84 3.65 -14.30
CA GLU A 96 19.06 4.84 -13.91
C GLU A 96 18.20 4.52 -12.68
N SER A 97 18.79 3.93 -11.63
CA SER A 97 18.07 3.35 -10.48
C SER A 97 17.25 4.33 -9.64
N SER A 98 17.33 5.62 -9.93
CA SER A 98 16.58 6.67 -9.20
C SER A 98 15.35 7.19 -9.94
N VAL A 99 15.00 6.65 -11.11
CA VAL A 99 13.90 7.17 -11.94
C VAL A 99 12.98 6.03 -12.35
N THR A 100 11.75 6.06 -11.86
CA THR A 100 10.68 5.18 -12.34
C THR A 100 9.97 5.86 -13.50
N ARG A 101 9.79 5.14 -14.60
CA ARG A 101 9.14 5.59 -15.83
C ARG A 101 7.79 4.93 -16.00
N MET A 102 6.91 5.56 -16.77
CA MET A 102 5.65 5.01 -17.24
C MET A 102 5.69 4.88 -18.77
N ASN A 103 5.17 3.77 -19.29
CA ASN A 103 5.00 3.59 -20.74
C ASN A 103 3.56 3.20 -21.04
N LEU A 104 2.90 3.97 -21.88
CA LEU A 104 1.57 3.68 -22.39
C LEU A 104 1.69 2.76 -23.60
N LEU A 105 0.95 1.64 -23.57
CA LEU A 105 0.88 0.69 -24.66
C LEU A 105 -0.58 0.50 -25.10
N SER A 106 -0.81 0.52 -26.40
CA SER A 106 -2.12 0.24 -27.01
C SER A 106 -2.05 -0.98 -27.92
N TRP A 107 -3.21 -1.64 -28.10
CA TRP A 107 -3.36 -2.76 -29.00
C TRP A 107 -3.72 -2.29 -30.40
N GLU A 108 -2.74 -2.29 -31.31
CA GLU A 108 -2.90 -1.84 -32.69
C GLU A 108 -2.53 -2.95 -33.69
N ASN A 109 -3.40 -3.17 -34.69
CA ASN A 109 -3.15 -4.11 -35.79
C ASN A 109 -2.72 -5.52 -35.34
N GLY A 110 -3.34 -6.04 -34.27
CA GLY A 110 -3.08 -7.39 -33.76
C GLY A 110 -1.81 -7.54 -32.90
N LYS A 111 -1.24 -6.44 -32.42
CA LYS A 111 -0.06 -6.44 -31.53
C LYS A 111 -0.05 -5.26 -30.58
N TRP A 112 0.62 -5.43 -29.46
CA TRP A 112 0.93 -4.34 -28.54
C TRP A 112 1.99 -3.41 -29.12
N LYS A 113 1.83 -2.12 -28.89
CA LYS A 113 2.74 -1.07 -29.33
C LYS A 113 2.85 0.00 -28.27
N SER A 114 4.08 0.39 -27.96
CA SER A 114 4.32 1.57 -27.11
C SER A 114 3.88 2.83 -27.84
N VAL A 115 3.03 3.61 -27.20
CA VAL A 115 2.48 4.87 -27.71
C VAL A 115 3.23 6.05 -27.12
N GLN A 116 3.53 6.01 -25.83
CA GLN A 116 4.18 7.12 -25.13
C GLN A 116 5.07 6.59 -24.01
N ASP A 117 6.25 7.19 -23.89
CA ASP A 117 7.15 6.97 -22.75
C ASP A 117 7.24 8.23 -21.91
N LEU A 118 6.82 8.15 -20.64
CA LEU A 118 6.76 9.26 -19.72
C LEU A 118 7.83 9.12 -18.64
N ASN A 119 8.36 10.27 -18.23
CA ASN A 119 9.28 10.39 -17.13
C ASN A 119 8.63 11.24 -16.03
N PRO A 120 7.83 10.64 -15.14
CA PRO A 120 7.20 11.36 -14.04
C PRO A 120 8.23 11.98 -13.10
N VAL A 121 7.82 12.99 -12.33
CA VAL A 121 8.70 13.72 -11.40
C VAL A 121 9.17 12.84 -10.22
N GLY A 122 8.47 11.74 -9.94
CA GLY A 122 8.72 10.87 -8.78
C GLY A 122 9.88 9.89 -8.98
N ARG A 123 10.56 9.57 -7.89
CA ARG A 123 11.63 8.55 -7.85
C ARG A 123 11.07 7.15 -7.79
N GLU A 124 10.03 6.95 -6.98
CA GLU A 124 9.46 5.65 -6.65
C GLU A 124 7.96 5.73 -6.74
N LEU A 125 7.38 4.73 -7.42
CA LEU A 125 5.94 4.53 -7.48
C LEU A 125 5.48 3.96 -6.14
N LEU A 126 4.59 4.67 -5.46
CA LEU A 126 3.99 4.22 -4.21
C LEU A 126 2.66 3.53 -4.47
N GLU A 127 1.82 4.12 -5.33
CA GLU A 127 0.46 3.68 -5.57
C GLU A 127 0.04 4.00 -7.01
N ALA A 128 -0.82 3.17 -7.59
CA ALA A 128 -1.39 3.38 -8.92
C ALA A 128 -2.81 2.81 -8.96
N GLU A 129 -3.77 3.68 -9.21
CA GLU A 129 -5.19 3.38 -9.28
C GLU A 129 -5.75 3.89 -10.61
N ILE A 130 -6.90 3.34 -11.03
CA ILE A 130 -7.65 3.81 -12.19
C ILE A 130 -9.11 3.97 -11.79
N SER A 131 -9.73 5.05 -12.23
CA SER A 131 -11.16 5.31 -12.04
C SER A 131 -11.68 6.23 -13.14
N ASP A 132 -12.92 6.06 -13.54
CA ASP A 132 -13.64 7.01 -14.43
C ASP A 132 -14.20 8.14 -13.55
N LEU A 133 -13.31 9.09 -13.20
CA LEU A 133 -13.59 10.17 -12.24
C LEU A 133 -14.63 11.17 -12.76
N ASP A 134 -14.67 11.44 -14.07
CA ASP A 134 -15.60 12.40 -14.67
C ASP A 134 -16.78 11.77 -15.42
N ARG A 135 -16.88 10.43 -15.40
CA ARG A 135 -17.95 9.64 -16.03
C ARG A 135 -18.11 9.87 -17.53
N ASP A 136 -17.03 10.07 -18.21
CA ASP A 136 -17.05 10.15 -19.68
C ASP A 136 -16.86 8.79 -20.37
N GLY A 137 -16.66 7.73 -19.59
CA GLY A 137 -16.48 6.35 -20.05
C GLY A 137 -15.01 5.98 -20.31
N ALA A 138 -14.08 6.90 -20.11
CA ALA A 138 -12.64 6.64 -20.12
C ALA A 138 -12.07 6.70 -18.71
N TYR A 139 -11.11 5.82 -18.39
CA TYR A 139 -10.52 5.81 -17.07
C TYR A 139 -9.39 6.82 -16.94
N GLU A 140 -9.40 7.62 -15.89
CA GLU A 140 -8.23 8.37 -15.43
C GLU A 140 -7.25 7.45 -14.69
N ILE A 141 -5.96 7.81 -14.76
CA ILE A 141 -4.87 7.13 -14.08
C ILE A 141 -4.39 8.00 -12.94
N ILE A 142 -4.50 7.51 -11.73
CA ILE A 142 -4.10 8.19 -10.51
C ILE A 142 -2.83 7.51 -9.97
N THR A 143 -1.75 8.27 -9.81
CA THR A 143 -0.46 7.74 -9.37
C THR A 143 0.08 8.51 -8.19
N GLY A 144 0.55 7.76 -7.19
CA GLY A 144 1.24 8.29 -6.02
C GLY A 144 2.75 8.08 -6.12
N TRP A 145 3.52 9.17 -5.98
CA TRP A 145 4.97 9.18 -6.15
C TRP A 145 5.71 9.64 -4.90
N GLN A 146 6.78 8.96 -4.57
CA GLN A 146 7.77 9.50 -3.65
C GLN A 146 8.73 10.42 -4.41
N ILE A 147 8.77 11.71 -4.06
CA ILE A 147 9.60 12.70 -4.74
C ILE A 147 11.01 12.75 -4.15
N SER A 148 11.09 12.60 -2.82
CA SER A 148 12.35 12.72 -2.07
C SER A 148 12.29 11.88 -0.80
N THR A 149 13.27 12.03 0.09
CA THR A 149 13.21 11.48 1.45
C THR A 149 12.24 12.22 2.38
N ALA A 150 11.55 13.23 1.88
CA ALA A 150 10.49 13.93 2.61
C ALA A 150 9.29 13.00 2.86
N LYS A 151 8.52 13.29 3.90
CA LYS A 151 7.31 12.53 4.26
C LYS A 151 6.11 12.86 3.36
N THR A 152 6.22 13.87 2.51
CA THR A 152 5.16 14.30 1.59
C THR A 152 5.42 13.71 0.22
N ASN A 153 4.42 13.09 -0.34
CA ASN A 153 4.41 12.45 -1.65
C ASN A 153 3.66 13.33 -2.66
N GLN A 154 3.77 12.97 -3.93
CA GLN A 154 3.10 13.62 -5.04
C GLN A 154 2.04 12.71 -5.63
N LEU A 155 0.79 13.18 -5.72
CA LEU A 155 -0.28 12.54 -6.46
C LEU A 155 -0.37 13.21 -7.82
N SER A 156 -0.45 12.41 -8.89
CA SER A 156 -0.65 12.92 -10.25
C SER A 156 -1.82 12.19 -10.90
N ILE A 157 -2.70 12.95 -11.57
CA ILE A 157 -3.83 12.41 -12.34
C ILE A 157 -3.56 12.63 -13.82
N TYR A 158 -3.68 11.57 -14.59
CA TYR A 158 -3.51 11.60 -16.06
C TYR A 158 -4.81 11.18 -16.73
N LYS A 159 -5.12 11.87 -17.83
CA LYS A 159 -6.19 11.52 -18.78
C LYS A 159 -5.61 11.29 -20.16
N MET A 160 -6.17 10.35 -20.91
CA MET A 160 -5.74 10.13 -22.28
C MET A 160 -6.41 11.12 -23.23
N GLU A 161 -5.60 11.85 -24.00
CA GLU A 161 -6.07 12.84 -24.95
C GLU A 161 -5.17 12.85 -26.19
N GLY A 162 -5.79 12.87 -27.36
CA GLY A 162 -5.05 12.90 -28.62
C GLY A 162 -4.11 11.71 -28.83
N GLY A 163 -4.39 10.58 -28.19
CA GLY A 163 -3.63 9.35 -28.27
C GLY A 163 -2.45 9.27 -27.30
N GLY A 164 -2.39 10.13 -26.27
CA GLY A 164 -1.36 10.10 -25.23
C GLY A 164 -1.89 10.56 -23.89
N LEU A 165 -1.15 10.29 -22.81
CA LEU A 165 -1.48 10.73 -21.45
C LEU A 165 -1.08 12.19 -21.24
N VAL A 166 -2.01 12.98 -20.75
CA VAL A 166 -1.83 14.36 -20.33
C VAL A 166 -2.06 14.45 -18.83
N GLN A 167 -1.12 15.02 -18.11
CA GLN A 167 -1.26 15.27 -16.67
C GLN A 167 -2.28 16.40 -16.46
N ARG A 168 -3.28 16.15 -15.62
CA ARG A 168 -4.39 17.07 -15.35
C ARG A 168 -4.39 17.63 -13.94
N ALA A 169 -3.82 16.88 -12.99
CA ALA A 169 -3.67 17.33 -11.62
C ALA A 169 -2.31 16.89 -11.05
N ASP A 170 -1.87 17.65 -10.07
CA ASP A 170 -0.60 17.45 -9.38
C ASP A 170 -0.72 18.00 -7.96
N GLU A 171 -0.87 17.11 -6.96
CA GLU A 171 -1.17 17.46 -5.58
C GLU A 171 -0.19 16.80 -4.61
N THR A 172 0.08 17.46 -3.50
CA THR A 172 0.85 16.85 -2.40
C THR A 172 -0.05 16.05 -1.48
N TYR A 173 0.42 14.88 -1.01
CA TYR A 173 -0.35 14.02 -0.13
C TYR A 173 0.51 13.29 0.91
N ASN A 174 -0.12 12.87 2.01
CA ASN A 174 0.42 11.89 2.95
C ASN A 174 -0.32 10.54 2.84
N ALA A 175 -1.61 10.56 2.51
CA ALA A 175 -2.41 9.40 2.09
C ALA A 175 -3.51 9.88 1.14
N PHE A 176 -3.97 9.01 0.23
CA PHE A 176 -5.12 9.30 -0.63
C PHE A 176 -6.01 8.06 -0.79
N VAL A 177 -7.25 8.30 -1.16
CA VAL A 177 -8.26 7.26 -1.43
C VAL A 177 -9.17 7.71 -2.54
N ILE A 178 -9.69 6.76 -3.31
CA ILE A 178 -10.68 6.99 -4.37
C ILE A 178 -11.97 6.29 -3.96
N CYS A 179 -13.03 7.06 -3.84
CA CYS A 179 -14.36 6.55 -3.49
C CYS A 179 -15.43 7.61 -3.73
N ASP A 180 -16.65 7.18 -3.96
CA ASP A 180 -17.85 8.03 -3.98
C ASP A 180 -18.26 8.34 -2.52
N ILE A 181 -17.73 9.44 -1.95
CA ILE A 181 -17.92 9.74 -0.51
C ILE A 181 -19.32 10.27 -0.21
N ASP A 182 -19.97 10.95 -1.15
CA ASP A 182 -21.30 11.55 -0.94
C ASP A 182 -22.44 10.81 -1.64
N ASN A 183 -22.12 9.65 -2.25
CA ASN A 183 -23.03 8.76 -2.97
C ASN A 183 -23.77 9.48 -4.13
N ASP A 184 -23.08 10.39 -4.82
CA ASP A 184 -23.58 11.01 -6.06
C ASP A 184 -23.34 10.12 -7.29
N GLY A 185 -22.63 9.02 -7.05
CA GLY A 185 -22.31 7.96 -7.97
C GLY A 185 -21.05 8.26 -8.78
N ARG A 186 -20.24 9.25 -8.46
CA ARG A 186 -18.91 9.53 -9.01
C ARG A 186 -17.85 9.32 -7.95
N ASP A 187 -16.72 8.78 -8.37
CA ASP A 187 -15.60 8.67 -7.47
C ASP A 187 -14.96 10.04 -7.21
N ASP A 188 -14.77 10.35 -5.93
CA ASP A 188 -14.00 11.50 -5.46
C ASP A 188 -12.57 11.08 -5.12
N VAL A 189 -11.64 12.02 -5.21
CA VAL A 189 -10.27 11.82 -4.75
C VAL A 189 -10.08 12.45 -3.38
N GLY A 190 -10.03 11.61 -2.35
CA GLY A 190 -9.76 12.00 -0.97
C GLY A 190 -8.27 12.14 -0.72
N ILE A 191 -7.79 13.33 -0.34
CA ILE A 191 -6.37 13.61 -0.09
C ILE A 191 -6.17 14.04 1.35
N ALA A 192 -5.42 13.27 2.12
CA ALA A 192 -5.00 13.59 3.48
C ALA A 192 -3.62 14.26 3.47
N VAL A 193 -3.53 15.43 4.12
CA VAL A 193 -2.28 16.20 4.24
C VAL A 193 -2.03 16.53 5.70
N ILE A 194 -0.78 16.34 6.15
CA ILE A 194 -0.28 16.68 7.48
C ILE A 194 0.61 17.93 7.37
N ASP A 195 0.22 19.00 8.03
CA ASP A 195 1.09 20.16 8.27
C ASP A 195 1.73 20.03 9.66
N ALA A 196 2.93 19.49 9.69
CA ALA A 196 3.69 19.29 10.93
C ALA A 196 4.05 20.62 11.64
N GLN A 197 4.11 21.74 10.91
CA GLN A 197 4.48 23.04 11.49
C GLN A 197 3.32 23.64 12.26
N SER A 198 2.12 23.62 11.69
CA SER A 198 0.91 24.14 12.32
C SER A 198 0.22 23.12 13.24
N LYS A 199 0.70 21.85 13.28
CA LYS A 199 0.05 20.73 13.95
C LYS A 199 -1.40 20.57 13.51
N LYS A 200 -1.61 20.55 12.21
CA LYS A 200 -2.92 20.35 11.59
C LYS A 200 -2.82 19.20 10.58
N ALA A 201 -3.89 18.46 10.47
CA ALA A 201 -4.12 17.52 9.41
C ALA A 201 -5.51 17.74 8.82
N ASN A 202 -5.64 17.54 7.52
CA ASN A 202 -6.92 17.69 6.82
C ASN A 202 -7.10 16.56 5.84
N LEU A 203 -8.34 16.14 5.64
CA LEU A 203 -8.78 15.32 4.52
C LEU A 203 -9.66 16.18 3.62
N THR A 204 -9.30 16.25 2.34
CA THR A 204 -10.03 17.03 1.34
C THR A 204 -10.50 16.08 0.25
N PHE A 205 -11.79 16.09 -0.06
CA PHE A 205 -12.36 15.40 -1.21
C PHE A 205 -12.49 16.35 -2.38
N ASN A 206 -12.08 15.86 -3.54
CA ASN A 206 -11.99 16.65 -4.76
C ASN A 206 -12.69 15.92 -5.90
N ASP A 207 -13.52 16.67 -6.64
CA ASP A 207 -14.12 16.23 -7.89
C ASP A 207 -13.14 16.45 -9.05
N PHE A 208 -13.24 15.59 -10.05
CA PHE A 208 -12.58 15.78 -11.34
C PHE A 208 -13.63 15.98 -12.42
N GLU A 209 -13.84 17.22 -12.83
CA GLU A 209 -14.83 17.58 -13.84
C GLU A 209 -14.25 18.50 -14.91
N ASN A 210 -14.58 18.25 -16.18
CA ASN A 210 -14.12 19.06 -17.31
C ASN A 210 -12.59 19.26 -17.31
N ASN A 211 -11.84 18.20 -17.03
CA ASN A 211 -10.37 18.23 -16.90
C ASN A 211 -9.87 19.17 -15.78
N THR A 212 -10.70 19.46 -14.79
CA THR A 212 -10.37 20.34 -13.67
C THR A 212 -10.57 19.61 -12.36
N PHE A 213 -9.54 19.65 -11.53
CA PHE A 213 -9.56 19.12 -10.17
C PHE A 213 -10.03 20.21 -9.21
N LYS A 214 -11.12 19.99 -8.48
CA LYS A 214 -11.73 20.96 -7.60
C LYS A 214 -12.05 20.39 -6.25
N THR A 215 -11.71 21.13 -5.19
CA THR A 215 -12.14 20.79 -3.84
C THR A 215 -13.66 20.89 -3.71
N LYS A 216 -14.28 19.78 -3.32
CA LYS A 216 -15.70 19.63 -3.00
C LYS A 216 -15.99 19.87 -1.53
N SER A 217 -15.20 19.23 -0.66
CA SER A 217 -15.36 19.30 0.78
C SER A 217 -14.05 19.04 1.51
N SER A 218 -13.93 19.51 2.73
CA SER A 218 -12.74 19.31 3.57
C SER A 218 -13.13 19.16 5.03
N ILE A 219 -12.37 18.31 5.75
CA ILE A 219 -12.54 18.12 7.19
C ILE A 219 -11.18 18.12 7.89
N MET A 220 -11.14 18.69 9.08
CA MET A 220 -9.95 18.62 9.93
C MET A 220 -9.83 17.22 10.54
N LEU A 221 -8.62 16.70 10.54
CA LEU A 221 -8.20 15.46 11.18
C LEU A 221 -7.37 15.76 12.43
N ASP A 222 -7.07 14.74 13.23
CA ASP A 222 -6.27 14.89 14.45
C ASP A 222 -4.88 15.47 14.15
N GLY A 223 -4.64 16.69 14.60
CA GLY A 223 -3.39 17.41 14.38
C GLY A 223 -2.17 16.81 15.11
N GLY A 224 -2.36 15.81 15.96
CA GLY A 224 -1.29 15.05 16.59
C GLY A 224 -0.75 13.90 15.72
N VAL A 225 -1.38 13.60 14.58
CA VAL A 225 -0.91 12.57 13.64
C VAL A 225 0.35 13.04 12.93
N THR A 226 1.35 12.17 12.86
CA THR A 226 2.64 12.44 12.21
C THR A 226 2.85 11.64 10.93
N GLU A 227 2.03 10.59 10.71
CA GLU A 227 2.10 9.71 9.54
C GLU A 227 0.79 8.93 9.41
N TYR A 228 0.23 8.84 8.22
CA TYR A 228 -0.83 7.89 7.90
C TYR A 228 -0.19 6.61 7.35
N VAL A 229 -0.59 5.47 7.91
CA VAL A 229 -0.03 4.15 7.56
C VAL A 229 -1.04 3.24 6.86
N ASN A 230 -2.29 3.68 6.80
CA ASN A 230 -3.38 2.97 6.13
C ASN A 230 -4.51 3.96 5.82
N ILE A 231 -5.15 3.80 4.66
CA ILE A 231 -6.39 4.49 4.29
C ILE A 231 -7.23 3.52 3.47
N ILE A 232 -8.49 3.37 3.86
CA ILE A 232 -9.42 2.42 3.23
C ILE A 232 -10.79 3.07 3.15
N ALA A 233 -11.46 2.96 2.00
CA ALA A 233 -12.89 3.24 1.87
C ALA A 233 -13.69 1.93 1.95
N SER A 234 -14.82 1.98 2.63
CA SER A 234 -15.75 0.84 2.73
C SER A 234 -17.17 1.34 3.01
N GLU A 235 -18.13 0.46 2.78
CA GLU A 235 -19.52 0.72 3.15
C GLU A 235 -19.69 0.66 4.67
N MET A 236 -20.43 1.62 5.23
CA MET A 236 -20.83 1.70 6.62
C MET A 236 -22.29 2.15 6.71
N ASP A 237 -23.20 1.27 7.05
CA ASP A 237 -24.63 1.54 7.23
C ASP A 237 -25.26 2.33 6.04
N GLY A 238 -24.96 1.86 4.80
CA GLY A 238 -25.47 2.46 3.56
C GLY A 238 -24.77 3.74 3.12
N LYS A 239 -23.64 4.11 3.76
CA LYS A 239 -22.80 5.26 3.41
C LYS A 239 -21.40 4.78 3.05
N THR A 240 -20.74 5.49 2.18
CA THR A 240 -19.29 5.34 2.01
C THR A 240 -18.58 5.99 3.20
N ALA A 241 -17.68 5.25 3.83
CA ALA A 241 -16.86 5.72 4.93
C ALA A 241 -15.38 5.50 4.65
N VAL A 242 -14.54 6.44 5.08
CA VAL A 242 -13.07 6.37 4.94
C VAL A 242 -12.45 6.22 6.32
N TYR A 243 -11.61 5.20 6.45
CA TYR A 243 -10.88 4.84 7.66
C TYR A 243 -9.40 5.15 7.44
N LEU A 244 -8.82 5.99 8.32
CA LEU A 244 -7.40 6.35 8.27
C LEU A 244 -6.71 5.94 9.56
N ASP A 245 -5.73 5.06 9.47
CA ASP A 245 -4.87 4.75 10.62
C ASP A 245 -3.68 5.71 10.65
N GLY A 246 -3.63 6.54 11.69
CA GLY A 246 -2.62 7.56 11.89
C GLY A 246 -1.73 7.29 13.10
N LEU A 247 -0.41 7.40 12.94
CA LEU A 247 0.56 7.36 14.03
C LEU A 247 0.65 8.74 14.69
N LYS A 248 0.40 8.82 16.00
CA LYS A 248 0.64 10.03 16.83
C LYS A 248 2.04 10.03 17.44
N SER A 249 2.62 8.85 17.62
CA SER A 249 4.00 8.62 18.08
C SER A 249 4.46 7.24 17.61
N SER A 250 5.67 6.83 17.95
CA SER A 250 6.20 5.51 17.58
C SER A 250 5.36 4.33 18.12
N ASP A 251 4.58 4.57 19.18
CA ASP A 251 3.82 3.53 19.89
C ASP A 251 2.31 3.80 19.98
N VAL A 252 1.83 4.97 19.54
CA VAL A 252 0.41 5.33 19.60
C VAL A 252 -0.16 5.51 18.21
N MET A 253 -1.21 4.76 17.92
CA MET A 253 -2.00 4.81 16.68
C MET A 253 -3.45 5.13 17.00
N ILE A 254 -4.10 5.85 16.08
CA ILE A 254 -5.54 6.10 16.07
C ILE A 254 -6.13 5.64 14.75
N THR A 255 -7.43 5.43 14.69
CA THR A 255 -8.21 5.34 13.44
C THR A 255 -9.18 6.52 13.38
N GLU A 256 -9.04 7.36 12.38
CA GLU A 256 -10.03 8.36 12.00
C GLU A 256 -11.12 7.69 11.17
N LEU A 257 -12.35 8.10 11.34
CA LEU A 257 -13.49 7.64 10.55
C LEU A 257 -14.22 8.85 9.97
N ILE A 258 -14.26 8.93 8.65
CA ILE A 258 -14.90 10.05 7.95
C ILE A 258 -15.97 9.52 7.01
N TYR A 259 -17.15 10.11 7.05
CA TYR A 259 -18.25 9.85 6.14
C TYR A 259 -19.04 11.11 5.86
N TYR A 260 -19.88 11.07 4.83
CA TYR A 260 -20.70 12.22 4.45
C TYR A 260 -22.07 12.12 5.12
N GLU A 261 -22.48 13.18 5.79
CA GLU A 261 -23.77 13.24 6.47
C GLU A 261 -24.34 14.66 6.48
N ASN A 262 -25.63 14.81 6.19
CA ASN A 262 -26.32 16.08 6.18
C ASN A 262 -25.65 17.18 5.33
N GLY A 263 -25.03 16.81 4.23
CA GLY A 263 -24.39 17.76 3.31
C GLY A 263 -22.96 18.17 3.70
N ALA A 264 -22.31 17.45 4.64
CA ALA A 264 -20.96 17.74 5.10
C ALA A 264 -20.21 16.47 5.48
N LEU A 265 -18.89 16.55 5.47
CA LEU A 265 -18.03 15.49 6.04
C LEU A 265 -18.14 15.51 7.57
N PHE A 266 -18.20 14.33 8.15
CA PHE A 266 -18.33 14.13 9.57
C PHE A 266 -17.28 13.14 10.10
N ASN A 267 -16.68 13.46 11.26
CA ASN A 267 -15.80 12.58 12.01
C ASN A 267 -16.36 12.38 13.43
N PRO A 268 -16.92 11.20 13.76
CA PRO A 268 -17.57 10.96 15.04
C PRO A 268 -16.60 10.95 16.23
N PHE A 269 -15.31 10.80 15.97
CA PHE A 269 -14.28 10.65 17.00
C PHE A 269 -13.51 11.94 17.29
N ALA A 270 -13.64 12.95 16.41
CA ALA A 270 -12.94 14.23 16.54
C ALA A 270 -13.51 15.08 17.69
N LYS A 271 -12.64 15.66 18.51
CA LYS A 271 -13.01 16.54 19.61
C LYS A 271 -12.13 17.79 19.66
N GLY A 272 -12.76 18.92 20.03
CA GLY A 272 -12.08 20.20 20.23
C GLY A 272 -11.51 20.81 18.95
N ASP A 273 -10.75 21.90 19.12
CA ASP A 273 -10.25 22.75 18.03
C ASP A 273 -9.16 22.09 17.15
N TYR A 274 -8.61 20.97 17.60
CA TYR A 274 -7.57 20.21 16.89
C TYR A 274 -8.05 18.84 16.42
N ALA A 275 -9.36 18.59 16.43
CA ALA A 275 -10.00 17.33 16.06
C ALA A 275 -9.39 16.11 16.78
N GLU A 276 -9.01 16.26 18.04
CA GLU A 276 -8.31 15.22 18.79
C GLU A 276 -9.14 13.94 18.91
N ASN A 277 -8.56 12.82 18.50
CA ASN A 277 -9.16 11.50 18.61
C ASN A 277 -8.47 10.67 19.71
N THR A 278 -9.21 10.44 20.81
CA THR A 278 -8.79 9.57 21.90
C THR A 278 -9.60 8.27 21.94
N VAL A 279 -10.67 8.18 21.15
CA VAL A 279 -11.62 7.05 21.17
C VAL A 279 -10.98 5.77 20.65
N THR A 280 -10.23 5.88 19.56
CA THR A 280 -9.59 4.75 18.88
C THR A 280 -8.11 4.64 19.20
N ALA A 281 -7.60 5.42 20.18
CA ALA A 281 -6.18 5.44 20.54
C ALA A 281 -5.72 4.09 21.12
N ARG A 282 -4.62 3.56 20.56
CA ARG A 282 -4.06 2.26 20.93
C ARG A 282 -2.54 2.20 20.77
N ARG A 283 -1.89 1.33 21.57
CA ARG A 283 -0.42 1.18 21.58
C ARG A 283 0.07 -0.08 20.87
N ASN A 284 -0.79 -0.82 20.19
CA ASN A 284 -0.43 -2.11 19.62
C ASN A 284 -0.17 -2.09 18.10
N GLY A 285 -0.25 -0.92 17.44
CA GLY A 285 0.01 -0.75 16.00
C GLY A 285 -0.94 -1.54 15.08
N ARG A 286 -2.10 -1.98 15.58
CA ARG A 286 -3.07 -2.73 14.76
C ARG A 286 -3.80 -1.76 13.84
N ARG A 287 -3.92 -2.16 12.56
CA ARG A 287 -4.62 -1.38 11.54
C ARG A 287 -6.06 -1.85 11.43
N CYS A 288 -6.94 -0.92 11.04
CA CYS A 288 -8.30 -1.28 10.66
C CYS A 288 -8.29 -2.17 9.41
N LYS A 289 -9.18 -3.14 9.37
CA LYS A 289 -9.37 -4.08 8.27
C LYS A 289 -10.64 -4.89 8.51
N ASP A 290 -11.15 -5.51 7.46
CA ASP A 290 -12.16 -6.57 7.59
C ASP A 290 -11.49 -7.82 8.19
N VAL A 291 -11.83 -8.17 9.45
CA VAL A 291 -11.22 -9.32 10.14
C VAL A 291 -12.05 -10.59 10.04
N ASN A 292 -13.35 -10.48 9.70
CA ASN A 292 -14.30 -11.59 9.64
C ASN A 292 -14.74 -11.95 8.21
N GLY A 293 -14.40 -11.13 7.21
CA GLY A 293 -14.73 -11.36 5.81
C GLY A 293 -16.17 -10.97 5.44
N ASP A 294 -16.80 -10.04 6.20
CA ASP A 294 -18.17 -9.58 5.94
C ASP A 294 -18.24 -8.35 5.01
N GLY A 295 -17.08 -7.83 4.59
CA GLY A 295 -16.95 -6.69 3.69
C GLY A 295 -16.94 -5.34 4.41
N LYS A 296 -17.06 -5.30 5.74
CA LYS A 296 -16.96 -4.08 6.54
C LYS A 296 -15.58 -3.93 7.17
N ILE A 297 -15.19 -2.71 7.45
CA ILE A 297 -13.91 -2.42 8.09
C ILE A 297 -14.09 -2.35 9.60
N ASP A 298 -13.40 -3.24 10.30
CA ASP A 298 -13.39 -3.28 11.76
C ASP A 298 -12.28 -2.38 12.32
N ILE A 299 -12.64 -1.57 13.31
CA ILE A 299 -11.73 -0.66 14.00
C ILE A 299 -11.13 -1.38 15.22
N PRO A 300 -9.79 -1.48 15.32
CA PRO A 300 -9.14 -2.10 16.45
C PRO A 300 -9.13 -1.17 17.68
N LEU A 301 -9.81 -1.57 18.72
CA LEU A 301 -9.85 -0.87 20.00
C LEU A 301 -8.94 -1.57 21.02
N ALA A 302 -8.21 -0.80 21.83
CA ALA A 302 -7.45 -1.33 22.95
C ALA A 302 -8.37 -1.53 24.16
N LYS A 303 -8.48 -2.75 24.66
CA LYS A 303 -9.24 -3.10 25.87
C LYS A 303 -8.30 -3.65 26.93
N PRO A 304 -8.42 -3.23 28.20
CA PRO A 304 -7.55 -3.72 29.27
C PRO A 304 -7.82 -5.20 29.55
N ILE A 305 -6.74 -5.95 29.81
CA ILE A 305 -6.84 -7.34 30.30
C ILE A 305 -7.12 -7.32 31.78
N ALA A 306 -8.11 -8.10 32.24
CA ALA A 306 -8.48 -8.21 33.64
C ALA A 306 -7.29 -8.63 34.52
N GLY A 307 -7.09 -7.94 35.66
CA GLY A 307 -6.04 -8.28 36.62
C GLY A 307 -4.61 -7.90 36.21
N TYR A 308 -4.38 -7.26 35.08
CA TYR A 308 -3.08 -6.81 34.64
C TYR A 308 -2.78 -5.37 35.10
N ASN A 309 -1.60 -5.17 35.70
CA ASN A 309 -1.20 -3.83 36.15
C ASN A 309 -0.57 -3.07 34.97
N LEU A 310 -1.17 -1.99 34.54
CA LEU A 310 -1.01 -1.27 33.25
C LEU A 310 0.38 -0.62 33.01
N VAL A 311 1.41 -0.97 33.76
CA VAL A 311 2.71 -0.28 33.69
C VAL A 311 3.55 -0.63 32.44
N SER A 312 3.23 -1.69 31.71
CA SER A 312 4.14 -2.20 30.64
C SER A 312 3.55 -2.27 29.23
N GLY A 313 2.36 -1.73 28.97
CA GLY A 313 1.76 -1.75 27.62
C GLY A 313 1.26 -3.11 27.10
N ALA A 314 1.67 -4.22 27.75
CA ALA A 314 1.24 -5.57 27.40
C ALA A 314 -0.12 -5.96 27.98
N GLY A 315 -0.72 -5.10 28.80
CA GLY A 315 -1.99 -5.32 29.48
C GLY A 315 -3.23 -5.03 28.67
N TYR A 316 -3.15 -5.04 27.33
CA TYR A 316 -4.29 -4.79 26.44
C TYR A 316 -4.46 -5.94 25.46
N TYR A 317 -5.72 -6.30 25.19
CA TYR A 317 -6.06 -7.06 24.01
C TYR A 317 -6.67 -6.10 22.96
N THR A 318 -6.70 -6.53 21.71
CA THR A 318 -7.36 -5.80 20.63
C THR A 318 -8.77 -6.35 20.44
N ASP A 319 -9.74 -5.45 20.49
CA ASP A 319 -11.14 -5.72 20.17
C ASP A 319 -11.44 -5.05 18.83
N TRP A 320 -11.44 -5.83 17.74
CA TRP A 320 -11.90 -5.34 16.44
C TRP A 320 -13.40 -5.21 16.48
N SER A 321 -13.87 -4.01 16.24
CA SER A 321 -15.27 -3.66 16.36
C SER A 321 -15.76 -2.98 15.10
N ASP A 322 -16.91 -3.40 14.59
CA ASP A 322 -17.71 -2.66 13.64
C ASP A 322 -18.28 -1.41 14.31
N TYR A 323 -18.42 -0.32 13.54
CA TYR A 323 -19.03 0.91 14.01
C TYR A 323 -20.22 1.28 13.13
N ASP A 324 -21.42 1.32 13.69
CA ASP A 324 -22.66 1.54 12.94
C ASP A 324 -23.11 3.03 12.88
N GLY A 325 -22.19 3.96 13.14
CA GLY A 325 -22.49 5.38 13.21
C GLY A 325 -22.91 5.85 14.62
N LYS A 326 -23.11 4.93 15.58
CA LYS A 326 -23.55 5.24 16.95
C LYS A 326 -22.72 4.53 18.01
N GLU A 327 -22.49 3.23 17.83
CA GLU A 327 -21.82 2.41 18.82
C GLU A 327 -20.89 1.38 18.16
N PHE A 328 -19.91 0.95 18.93
CA PHE A 328 -19.02 -0.13 18.54
C PHE A 328 -19.63 -1.48 18.88
N LYS A 329 -19.58 -2.40 17.92
CA LYS A 329 -19.99 -3.80 18.10
C LYS A 329 -18.79 -4.70 17.95
N SER A 330 -18.40 -5.40 19.00
CA SER A 330 -17.26 -6.33 18.97
C SER A 330 -17.50 -7.45 17.96
N VAL A 331 -16.53 -7.61 17.07
CA VAL A 331 -16.53 -8.64 16.01
C VAL A 331 -15.53 -9.74 16.38
N MET A 332 -14.33 -9.35 16.77
CA MET A 332 -13.28 -10.29 17.16
C MET A 332 -12.38 -9.66 18.21
N ALA A 333 -12.14 -10.38 19.30
CA ALA A 333 -11.16 -9.99 20.29
C ALA A 333 -9.95 -10.94 20.25
N ALA A 334 -8.74 -10.39 20.32
CA ALA A 334 -7.54 -11.20 20.39
C ALA A 334 -6.42 -10.49 21.18
N TRP A 335 -5.68 -11.27 21.93
CA TRP A 335 -4.40 -10.86 22.46
C TRP A 335 -3.29 -11.21 21.46
N TYR A 336 -2.36 -10.28 21.26
CA TYR A 336 -1.24 -10.50 20.35
C TYR A 336 0.07 -10.68 21.11
N CYS A 337 0.72 -11.81 20.88
CA CYS A 337 2.05 -12.08 21.37
C CYS A 337 3.08 -11.44 20.42
N THR A 338 3.71 -10.35 20.86
CA THR A 338 4.68 -9.61 20.05
C THR A 338 5.99 -10.36 19.83
N SER A 339 6.42 -11.19 20.81
CA SER A 339 7.66 -11.97 20.72
C SER A 339 7.55 -13.11 19.71
N GLU A 340 6.38 -13.76 19.64
CA GLU A 340 6.18 -14.97 18.85
C GLU A 340 5.36 -14.73 17.57
N GLY A 341 4.75 -13.56 17.43
CA GLY A 341 4.03 -13.15 16.22
C GLY A 341 2.68 -13.82 15.98
N TYR A 342 2.01 -14.34 17.02
CA TYR A 342 0.69 -14.95 16.89
C TYR A 342 -0.40 -14.22 17.65
N TYR A 343 -1.66 -14.49 17.26
CA TYR A 343 -2.86 -14.02 17.94
C TYR A 343 -3.48 -15.16 18.75
N LEU A 344 -3.83 -14.87 20.00
CA LEU A 344 -4.74 -15.70 20.80
C LEU A 344 -6.14 -15.06 20.70
N ILE A 345 -7.06 -15.70 19.99
CA ILE A 345 -8.45 -15.24 19.92
C ILE A 345 -9.10 -15.45 21.28
N LEU A 346 -9.80 -14.42 21.76
CA LEU A 346 -10.50 -14.43 23.05
C LEU A 346 -11.99 -14.55 22.80
N ASP A 347 -12.55 -15.72 23.08
CA ASP A 347 -14.00 -15.92 23.11
C ASP A 347 -14.65 -15.11 24.25
N GLU A 348 -15.94 -14.82 24.13
CA GLU A 348 -16.69 -13.98 25.09
C GLU A 348 -16.43 -14.31 26.58
N PRO A 349 -16.41 -15.59 27.02
CA PRO A 349 -16.14 -15.92 28.41
C PRO A 349 -14.70 -15.59 28.87
N TRP A 350 -13.78 -15.39 27.90
CA TRP A 350 -12.37 -15.16 28.20
C TRP A 350 -12.01 -13.69 28.23
N LYS A 351 -12.79 -12.82 27.60
CA LYS A 351 -12.49 -11.38 27.53
C LYS A 351 -12.28 -10.76 28.89
N ASP A 352 -13.10 -11.13 29.90
CA ASP A 352 -13.04 -10.62 31.26
C ASP A 352 -12.48 -11.63 32.28
N GLY A 353 -12.22 -12.88 31.87
CA GLY A 353 -11.90 -13.99 32.74
C GLY A 353 -10.46 -14.48 32.70
N VAL A 354 -9.65 -14.00 31.74
CA VAL A 354 -8.26 -14.45 31.60
C VAL A 354 -7.29 -13.29 31.76
N THR A 355 -6.10 -13.61 32.28
CA THR A 355 -4.96 -12.69 32.31
C THR A 355 -3.75 -13.33 31.62
N VAL A 356 -2.84 -12.49 31.14
CA VAL A 356 -1.57 -12.95 30.56
C VAL A 356 -0.48 -12.76 31.60
N ILE A 357 0.26 -13.83 31.89
CA ILE A 357 1.42 -13.81 32.75
C ILE A 357 2.63 -14.11 31.90
N PHE A 358 3.64 -13.25 31.95
CA PHE A 358 4.94 -13.53 31.35
C PHE A 358 5.76 -14.29 32.39
N ASP A 359 6.11 -15.51 32.06
CA ASP A 359 7.08 -16.28 32.86
C ASP A 359 8.48 -15.85 32.39
N SER A 360 9.25 -15.29 33.32
CA SER A 360 10.65 -14.91 33.10
C SER A 360 11.55 -16.05 33.57
N GLU A 361 11.55 -17.19 32.86
CA GLU A 361 12.65 -18.15 33.01
C GLU A 361 13.88 -17.73 32.24
#